data_dd6671ab97769175d0254e8bcf267326
#
_entry.id   dd6671ab97769175d0254e8bcf267326
#
_cell.length_a   1.000
_cell.length_b   1.000
_cell.length_c   1.000
_cell.angle_alpha   90.00
_cell.angle_beta   90.00
_cell.angle_gamma   90.00
#
_symmetry.space_group_name_H-M   'P 1'
#
loop_
_entity.id
_entity.type
_entity.pdbx_description
1 polymer ?
#
loop_
_entity_poly.entity_id
_entity_poly.type
_entity_poly.pdbx_seq_one_letter_code
_entity_poly.pdbx_strand_id
1 'polypeptide(L)'
;MSNFRGSVQHRGASVCRKARGNATSHTCVYHQWSFDNSGNLLGVPFRRGQKGMTGMPADFDPKQHSLRQLRVDSYRGLVFATFSDTVGSLPEYLGAEMRPWIDRIFHKPIEYLGCTRQFSKSNWKLYFENVKDPYHASMLHLFHTTFNIFRVGMKARSIPDATHGLHSIITVTKTGEDTSAAYKQQNIRSMDDGFVLEDDSILGLISEYEEDTTNHIQPIFPQLVVQQIHNTLVARQLLPKGPNSFELIFHFFGYTDDTPEMRELRLKQANLVGPAGYISMEDTEATELVQRGTVRDADATSVIEMSRGNPDQQDTVITESLIRKFWVGYQKLMGY
;
A
#
# COMPACT_ATOMS: atom_id res chain seq x y z
N MET A 1 -9.27 -17.90 7.85
CA MET A 1 -9.71 -16.48 7.79
C MET A 1 -11.19 -16.45 7.46
N SER A 2 -11.96 -15.55 8.08
CA SER A 2 -13.36 -15.35 7.69
C SER A 2 -13.40 -14.57 6.37
N ASN A 3 -14.10 -15.09 5.38
CA ASN A 3 -14.20 -14.55 4.03
C ASN A 3 -15.50 -13.76 3.79
N PHE A 4 -15.94 -12.98 4.77
CA PHE A 4 -17.17 -12.19 4.68
C PHE A 4 -16.96 -10.76 5.17
N ARG A 5 -17.81 -9.85 4.68
CA ARG A 5 -17.91 -8.50 5.25
C ARG A 5 -18.52 -8.57 6.64
N GLY A 6 -17.81 -8.10 7.65
CA GLY A 6 -18.22 -8.19 9.04
C GLY A 6 -19.38 -7.27 9.47
N SER A 7 -20.19 -6.76 8.53
CA SER A 7 -21.34 -5.88 8.83
C SER A 7 -22.66 -6.64 8.70
N VAL A 8 -23.46 -6.66 9.79
CA VAL A 8 -24.77 -7.31 9.83
C VAL A 8 -25.78 -6.54 8.98
N GLN A 9 -26.53 -7.24 8.12
CA GLN A 9 -27.59 -6.62 7.29
C GLN A 9 -28.70 -5.96 8.12
N HIS A 10 -28.90 -6.38 9.38
CA HIS A 10 -29.94 -5.83 10.24
C HIS A 10 -29.77 -4.31 10.47
N ARG A 11 -28.67 -3.88 11.13
CA ARG A 11 -28.41 -2.46 11.48
C ARG A 11 -26.95 -2.07 11.20
N GLY A 12 -26.23 -2.81 10.40
CA GLY A 12 -24.90 -2.46 9.94
C GLY A 12 -23.75 -2.60 10.93
N ALA A 13 -24.00 -3.15 12.14
CA ALA A 13 -22.95 -3.29 13.14
C ALA A 13 -21.87 -4.29 12.72
N SER A 14 -20.61 -3.97 13.01
CA SER A 14 -19.50 -4.89 12.78
C SER A 14 -19.51 -6.03 13.80
N VAL A 15 -19.38 -7.28 13.31
CA VAL A 15 -19.29 -8.48 14.16
C VAL A 15 -17.85 -8.85 14.54
N CYS A 16 -16.88 -8.55 13.65
CA CYS A 16 -15.46 -8.78 13.89
C CYS A 16 -14.82 -7.49 14.39
N ARG A 17 -14.56 -7.40 15.69
CA ARG A 17 -14.09 -6.18 16.37
C ARG A 17 -12.66 -6.26 16.88
N LYS A 18 -12.06 -7.44 16.88
CA LYS A 18 -10.69 -7.66 17.32
C LYS A 18 -9.77 -7.77 16.11
N ALA A 19 -8.59 -7.18 16.21
CA ALA A 19 -7.57 -7.27 15.18
C ALA A 19 -6.98 -8.70 15.04
N ARG A 20 -7.02 -9.49 16.11
CA ARG A 20 -6.50 -10.87 16.17
C ARG A 20 -7.39 -11.72 17.06
N GLY A 21 -7.45 -13.01 16.77
CA GLY A 21 -8.13 -13.99 17.61
C GLY A 21 -8.64 -15.19 16.82
N ASN A 22 -9.10 -16.20 17.56
CA ASN A 22 -9.78 -17.36 17.03
C ASN A 22 -11.20 -17.37 17.59
N ALA A 23 -12.17 -17.65 16.74
CA ALA A 23 -13.58 -17.78 17.11
C ALA A 23 -14.23 -18.85 16.25
N THR A 24 -15.20 -19.56 16.80
CA THR A 24 -16.04 -20.51 16.08
C THR A 24 -17.32 -19.86 15.54
N SER A 25 -17.66 -18.69 16.09
CA SER A 25 -18.81 -17.88 15.66
C SER A 25 -18.58 -16.40 15.96
N HIS A 26 -19.34 -15.57 15.32
CA HIS A 26 -19.32 -14.11 15.48
C HIS A 26 -20.69 -13.62 15.92
N THR A 27 -20.76 -12.89 17.02
CA THR A 27 -22.03 -12.38 17.56
C THR A 27 -22.07 -10.85 17.49
N CYS A 28 -23.13 -10.32 16.90
CA CYS A 28 -23.39 -8.90 16.85
C CYS A 28 -23.68 -8.35 18.24
N VAL A 29 -22.98 -7.29 18.65
CA VAL A 29 -23.17 -6.68 19.97
C VAL A 29 -24.49 -5.99 20.13
N TYR A 30 -25.14 -5.64 19.03
CA TYR A 30 -26.36 -4.82 19.08
C TYR A 30 -27.58 -5.67 19.47
N HIS A 31 -27.89 -6.73 18.71
CA HIS A 31 -29.06 -7.57 18.92
C HIS A 31 -28.74 -9.06 19.03
N GLN A 32 -27.46 -9.42 19.27
CA GLN A 32 -26.98 -10.77 19.49
C GLN A 32 -27.22 -11.75 18.31
N TRP A 33 -27.42 -11.25 17.08
CA TRP A 33 -27.44 -12.12 15.92
C TRP A 33 -26.07 -12.80 15.79
N SER A 34 -26.07 -14.11 15.63
CA SER A 34 -24.85 -14.91 15.58
C SER A 34 -24.64 -15.52 14.19
N PHE A 35 -23.38 -15.60 13.79
CA PHE A 35 -22.96 -16.07 12.47
C PHE A 35 -21.81 -17.06 12.65
N ASP A 36 -21.73 -18.07 11.78
CA ASP A 36 -20.57 -18.95 11.69
C ASP A 36 -19.37 -18.28 10.97
N ASN A 37 -18.26 -19.03 10.86
CA ASN A 37 -17.06 -18.54 10.17
C ASN A 37 -17.21 -18.47 8.65
N SER A 38 -18.29 -19.00 8.09
CA SER A 38 -18.65 -18.81 6.68
C SER A 38 -19.62 -17.66 6.47
N GLY A 39 -20.03 -16.99 7.56
CA GLY A 39 -20.96 -15.86 7.52
C GLY A 39 -22.44 -16.26 7.50
N ASN A 40 -22.78 -17.54 7.63
CA ASN A 40 -24.17 -17.97 7.70
C ASN A 40 -24.81 -17.53 9.00
N LEU A 41 -26.05 -17.06 8.95
CA LEU A 41 -26.81 -16.70 10.14
C LEU A 41 -27.20 -17.95 10.94
N LEU A 42 -26.66 -18.10 12.14
CA LEU A 42 -26.90 -19.22 13.05
C LEU A 42 -28.12 -18.98 13.95
N GLY A 43 -28.29 -17.75 14.42
CA GLY A 43 -29.33 -17.47 15.39
C GLY A 43 -29.74 -16.01 15.48
N VAL A 44 -31.02 -15.83 15.80
CA VAL A 44 -31.66 -14.54 16.08
C VAL A 44 -32.39 -14.70 17.41
N PRO A 45 -32.00 -13.95 18.48
CA PRO A 45 -32.71 -13.98 19.74
C PRO A 45 -34.19 -13.60 19.57
N PHE A 46 -35.04 -14.30 20.28
CA PHE A 46 -36.49 -14.11 20.25
C PHE A 46 -37.12 -14.21 18.84
N ARG A 47 -36.52 -14.98 17.91
CA ARG A 47 -37.05 -15.16 16.55
C ARG A 47 -38.52 -15.58 16.56
N ARG A 48 -38.91 -16.45 17.48
CA ARG A 48 -40.30 -16.95 17.63
C ARG A 48 -41.17 -16.09 18.53
N GLY A 49 -40.68 -14.92 18.93
CA GLY A 49 -41.33 -14.06 19.90
C GLY A 49 -41.21 -14.54 21.32
N GLN A 50 -41.92 -13.87 22.23
CA GLN A 50 -42.04 -14.24 23.62
C GLN A 50 -43.48 -14.57 23.94
N LYS A 51 -43.74 -15.74 24.52
CA LYS A 51 -45.09 -16.25 24.84
C LYS A 51 -46.04 -16.30 23.63
N GLY A 52 -45.50 -16.57 22.44
CA GLY A 52 -46.27 -16.64 21.19
C GLY A 52 -46.71 -15.29 20.60
N MET A 53 -46.28 -14.17 21.22
CA MET A 53 -46.52 -12.84 20.70
C MET A 53 -45.25 -12.24 20.09
N THR A 54 -45.42 -11.47 19.04
CA THR A 54 -44.29 -10.81 18.33
C THR A 54 -43.31 -11.82 17.72
N GLY A 55 -42.11 -11.40 17.41
CA GLY A 55 -41.07 -12.22 16.75
C GLY A 55 -40.86 -11.82 15.31
N MET A 56 -40.06 -12.60 14.59
CA MET A 56 -39.86 -12.39 13.15
C MET A 56 -41.11 -12.85 12.38
N PRO A 57 -41.38 -12.30 11.19
CA PRO A 57 -42.41 -12.79 10.28
C PRO A 57 -42.29 -14.29 10.02
N ALA A 58 -43.42 -14.94 9.71
CA ALA A 58 -43.45 -16.40 9.49
C ALA A 58 -42.58 -16.86 8.30
N ASP A 59 -42.39 -16.00 7.32
CA ASP A 59 -41.58 -16.17 6.11
C ASP A 59 -40.11 -15.79 6.30
N PHE A 60 -39.69 -15.40 7.50
CA PHE A 60 -38.29 -15.04 7.76
C PHE A 60 -37.37 -16.25 7.55
N ASP A 61 -36.56 -16.17 6.50
CA ASP A 61 -35.56 -17.19 6.18
C ASP A 61 -34.13 -16.73 6.61
N PRO A 62 -33.49 -17.35 7.60
CA PRO A 62 -32.14 -17.01 8.02
C PRO A 62 -31.10 -17.04 6.91
N LYS A 63 -31.28 -17.90 5.89
CA LYS A 63 -30.32 -18.03 4.78
C LYS A 63 -30.20 -16.74 3.95
N GLN A 64 -31.28 -15.97 3.91
CA GLN A 64 -31.31 -14.69 3.18
C GLN A 64 -30.64 -13.55 3.95
N HIS A 65 -30.28 -13.78 5.23
CA HIS A 65 -29.71 -12.77 6.12
C HIS A 65 -28.29 -13.09 6.57
N SER A 66 -27.61 -13.93 5.80
CA SER A 66 -26.17 -14.23 6.01
C SER A 66 -25.31 -13.00 5.71
N LEU A 67 -24.09 -12.97 6.25
CA LEU A 67 -23.12 -11.93 5.92
C LEU A 67 -22.71 -12.07 4.46
N ARG A 68 -22.52 -10.93 3.78
CA ARG A 68 -22.07 -10.93 2.40
C ARG A 68 -20.67 -11.53 2.30
N GLN A 69 -20.51 -12.57 1.50
CA GLN A 69 -19.24 -13.25 1.28
C GLN A 69 -18.33 -12.45 0.34
N LEU A 70 -17.04 -12.61 0.55
CA LEU A 70 -15.96 -12.13 -0.31
C LEU A 70 -15.31 -13.33 -0.99
N ARG A 71 -14.96 -13.20 -2.24
CA ARG A 71 -14.01 -14.10 -2.88
C ARG A 71 -12.61 -13.76 -2.36
N VAL A 72 -11.94 -14.72 -1.74
CA VAL A 72 -10.64 -14.56 -1.09
C VAL A 72 -9.63 -15.45 -1.79
N ASP A 73 -8.46 -14.90 -2.06
CA ASP A 73 -7.31 -15.62 -2.59
C ASP A 73 -6.02 -15.11 -1.97
N SER A 74 -4.93 -15.84 -2.15
CA SER A 74 -3.63 -15.45 -1.61
C SER A 74 -2.51 -15.67 -2.61
N TYR A 75 -1.54 -14.75 -2.62
CA TYR A 75 -0.33 -14.86 -3.42
C TYR A 75 0.87 -14.57 -2.51
N ARG A 76 1.79 -15.53 -2.40
CA ARG A 76 2.98 -15.43 -1.53
C ARG A 76 2.69 -15.00 -0.08
N GLY A 77 1.56 -15.44 0.48
CA GLY A 77 1.15 -15.07 1.84
C GLY A 77 0.41 -13.73 1.96
N LEU A 78 0.39 -12.90 0.92
CA LEU A 78 -0.47 -11.74 0.83
C LEU A 78 -1.90 -12.18 0.54
N VAL A 79 -2.85 -11.77 1.37
CA VAL A 79 -4.26 -12.16 1.25
C VAL A 79 -5.07 -11.01 0.65
N PHE A 80 -5.80 -11.33 -0.41
CA PHE A 80 -6.67 -10.40 -1.13
C PHE A 80 -8.12 -10.86 -1.06
N ALA A 81 -9.04 -9.90 -1.11
CA ALA A 81 -10.46 -10.17 -1.10
C ALA A 81 -11.20 -9.20 -2.03
N THR A 82 -12.25 -9.68 -2.70
CA THR A 82 -13.08 -8.86 -3.59
C THR A 82 -14.56 -9.17 -3.43
N PHE A 83 -15.40 -8.15 -3.64
CA PHE A 83 -16.85 -8.28 -3.81
C PHE A 83 -17.25 -8.47 -5.27
N SER A 84 -16.31 -8.31 -6.22
CA SER A 84 -16.59 -8.41 -7.65
C SER A 84 -16.56 -9.86 -8.10
N ASP A 85 -17.57 -10.24 -8.88
CA ASP A 85 -17.64 -11.53 -9.54
C ASP A 85 -16.98 -11.51 -10.93
N THR A 86 -16.65 -10.30 -11.43
CA THR A 86 -16.10 -10.10 -12.78
C THR A 86 -14.58 -9.93 -12.82
N VAL A 87 -13.96 -9.67 -11.68
CA VAL A 87 -12.48 -9.64 -11.59
C VAL A 87 -11.94 -11.05 -11.80
N GLY A 88 -10.94 -11.23 -12.65
CA GLY A 88 -10.23 -12.48 -12.91
C GLY A 88 -9.64 -13.13 -11.65
N SER A 89 -8.85 -14.18 -11.82
CA SER A 89 -8.09 -14.79 -10.73
C SER A 89 -7.06 -13.80 -10.17
N LEU A 90 -6.61 -14.01 -8.94
CA LEU A 90 -5.60 -13.13 -8.33
C LEU A 90 -4.31 -13.05 -9.15
N PRO A 91 -3.76 -14.15 -9.72
CA PRO A 91 -2.59 -14.05 -10.60
C PRO A 91 -2.83 -13.23 -11.88
N GLU A 92 -4.03 -13.27 -12.46
CA GLU A 92 -4.41 -12.44 -13.62
C GLU A 92 -4.54 -10.97 -13.19
N TYR A 93 -5.18 -10.71 -12.06
CA TYR A 93 -5.30 -9.36 -11.51
C TYR A 93 -3.94 -8.70 -11.22
N LEU A 94 -3.00 -9.46 -10.65
CA LEU A 94 -1.65 -8.96 -10.38
C LEU A 94 -0.85 -8.70 -11.67
N GLY A 95 -1.10 -9.47 -12.74
CA GLY A 95 -0.38 -9.36 -14.00
C GLY A 95 0.96 -10.10 -14.03
N ALA A 96 1.41 -10.42 -15.24
CA ALA A 96 2.65 -11.19 -15.45
C ALA A 96 3.89 -10.37 -15.08
N GLU A 97 3.86 -9.07 -15.31
CA GLU A 97 4.98 -8.15 -15.06
C GLU A 97 5.16 -7.86 -13.56
N MET A 98 4.07 -7.89 -12.79
CA MET A 98 4.08 -7.53 -11.36
C MET A 98 4.47 -8.69 -10.45
N ARG A 99 4.09 -9.93 -10.80
CA ARG A 99 4.30 -11.12 -9.96
C ARG A 99 5.76 -11.43 -9.65
N PRO A 100 6.71 -11.38 -10.60
CA PRO A 100 8.13 -11.65 -10.31
C PRO A 100 8.71 -10.75 -9.22
N TRP A 101 8.24 -9.51 -9.11
CA TRP A 101 8.69 -8.57 -8.09
C TRP A 101 8.09 -8.84 -6.71
N ILE A 102 6.88 -9.38 -6.65
CA ILE A 102 6.31 -9.91 -5.41
C ILE A 102 7.07 -11.17 -5.00
N ASP A 103 7.34 -12.07 -5.95
CA ASP A 103 8.11 -13.30 -5.72
C ASP A 103 9.50 -12.99 -5.17
N ARG A 104 10.15 -11.94 -5.68
CA ARG A 104 11.46 -11.47 -5.20
C ARG A 104 11.44 -11.11 -3.71
N ILE A 105 10.42 -10.40 -3.25
CA ILE A 105 10.34 -9.96 -1.85
C ILE A 105 9.86 -11.09 -0.94
N PHE A 106 8.94 -11.94 -1.40
CA PHE A 106 8.34 -13.01 -0.60
C PHE A 106 8.83 -14.40 -1.00
N HIS A 107 10.16 -14.52 -1.26
CA HIS A 107 10.77 -15.81 -1.68
C HIS A 107 11.11 -16.74 -0.52
N LYS A 108 11.15 -16.23 0.71
CA LYS A 108 11.46 -16.96 1.93
C LYS A 108 10.35 -16.81 2.98
N PRO A 109 10.30 -17.68 4.00
CA PRO A 109 9.44 -17.48 5.16
C PRO A 109 9.76 -16.17 5.85
N ILE A 110 8.72 -15.37 6.14
CA ILE A 110 8.86 -14.05 6.75
C ILE A 110 8.71 -14.10 8.27
N GLU A 111 9.45 -13.24 8.98
CA GLU A 111 9.23 -12.86 10.37
C GLU A 111 8.58 -11.47 10.41
N TYR A 112 7.46 -11.34 11.12
CA TYR A 112 6.82 -10.06 11.32
C TYR A 112 7.53 -9.27 12.43
N LEU A 113 8.14 -8.14 12.09
CA LEU A 113 8.92 -7.32 13.01
C LEU A 113 8.10 -6.27 13.76
N GLY A 114 6.93 -5.91 13.23
CA GLY A 114 6.05 -4.94 13.87
C GLY A 114 5.38 -4.01 12.87
N CYS A 115 4.65 -3.03 13.39
CA CYS A 115 4.02 -2.02 12.54
C CYS A 115 4.04 -0.64 13.18
N THR A 116 4.04 0.37 12.31
CA THR A 116 3.80 1.78 12.65
C THR A 116 2.61 2.30 11.87
N ARG A 117 2.00 3.39 12.33
CA ARG A 117 0.79 3.96 11.73
C ARG A 117 0.96 5.46 11.53
N GLN A 118 0.43 5.95 10.42
CA GLN A 118 0.40 7.36 10.08
C GLN A 118 -1.00 7.74 9.64
N PHE A 119 -1.49 8.87 10.10
CA PHE A 119 -2.74 9.44 9.66
C PHE A 119 -2.46 10.68 8.80
N SER A 120 -3.10 10.75 7.63
CA SER A 120 -2.99 11.88 6.72
C SER A 120 -4.34 12.54 6.50
N LYS A 121 -4.33 13.88 6.41
CA LYS A 121 -5.49 14.73 6.09
C LYS A 121 -5.57 15.01 4.59
N SER A 122 -5.42 13.96 3.78
CA SER A 122 -5.55 14.04 2.33
C SER A 122 -6.35 12.87 1.76
N ASN A 123 -6.79 12.99 0.51
CA ASN A 123 -7.44 11.88 -0.18
C ASN A 123 -6.42 10.76 -0.45
N TRP A 124 -6.80 9.51 -0.22
CA TRP A 124 -5.95 8.35 -0.41
C TRP A 124 -5.38 8.23 -1.83
N LYS A 125 -6.08 8.75 -2.85
CA LYS A 125 -5.62 8.71 -4.24
C LYS A 125 -4.37 9.56 -4.46
N LEU A 126 -4.23 10.67 -3.74
CA LEU A 126 -3.02 11.51 -3.81
C LEU A 126 -1.79 10.75 -3.33
N TYR A 127 -1.92 9.98 -2.25
CA TYR A 127 -0.83 9.13 -1.79
C TYR A 127 -0.56 7.97 -2.74
N PHE A 128 -1.62 7.36 -3.30
CA PHE A 128 -1.47 6.26 -4.24
C PHE A 128 -0.87 6.70 -5.58
N GLU A 129 -1.08 7.95 -5.98
CA GLU A 129 -0.38 8.62 -7.08
C GLU A 129 1.09 8.89 -6.71
N ASN A 130 1.35 9.45 -5.53
CA ASN A 130 2.69 9.76 -5.03
C ASN A 130 3.61 8.53 -5.06
N VAL A 131 3.17 7.35 -4.62
CA VAL A 131 4.00 6.13 -4.66
C VAL A 131 4.22 5.57 -6.07
N LYS A 132 3.64 6.18 -7.10
CA LYS A 132 3.88 5.89 -8.52
C LYS A 132 4.74 6.95 -9.21
N ASP A 133 5.15 7.94 -8.46
CA ASP A 133 5.93 9.06 -8.97
C ASP A 133 7.42 8.89 -8.61
N PRO A 134 8.27 8.38 -9.51
CA PRO A 134 9.69 8.30 -9.25
C PRO A 134 10.36 9.69 -9.27
N TYR A 135 9.74 10.67 -9.93
CA TYR A 135 10.30 12.00 -10.10
C TYR A 135 10.36 12.77 -8.78
N HIS A 136 9.25 12.78 -8.01
CA HIS A 136 9.25 13.46 -6.72
C HIS A 136 10.30 12.89 -5.75
N ALA A 137 10.50 11.57 -5.75
CA ALA A 137 11.39 10.92 -4.81
C ALA A 137 12.83 11.42 -4.88
N SER A 138 13.25 11.87 -6.07
CA SER A 138 14.57 12.46 -6.31
C SER A 138 14.61 13.99 -6.12
N MET A 139 13.46 14.62 -5.81
CA MET A 139 13.33 16.08 -5.67
C MET A 139 12.83 16.51 -4.29
N LEU A 140 12.04 15.68 -3.62
CA LEU A 140 11.42 15.97 -2.34
C LEU A 140 12.27 15.48 -1.15
N HIS A 141 12.79 14.25 -1.24
CA HIS A 141 13.40 13.58 -0.10
C HIS A 141 14.84 13.99 0.13
N LEU A 142 15.04 15.02 0.94
CA LEU A 142 16.38 15.54 1.28
C LEU A 142 17.33 14.45 1.78
N PHE A 143 16.86 13.56 2.65
CA PHE A 143 17.68 12.48 3.20
C PHE A 143 18.14 11.50 2.12
N HIS A 144 17.22 11.08 1.23
CA HIS A 144 17.52 10.17 0.12
C HIS A 144 18.57 10.73 -0.83
N THR A 145 18.41 11.98 -1.19
CA THR A 145 19.31 12.64 -2.16
C THR A 145 20.65 12.98 -1.52
N THR A 146 20.67 13.46 -0.28
CA THR A 146 21.91 13.79 0.44
C THR A 146 22.78 12.53 0.63
N PHE A 147 22.19 11.42 1.08
CA PHE A 147 22.94 10.19 1.39
C PHE A 147 22.98 9.17 0.25
N ASN A 148 22.70 9.59 -0.98
CA ASN A 148 22.80 8.75 -2.18
C ASN A 148 21.99 7.44 -2.07
N ILE A 149 20.76 7.51 -1.55
CA ILE A 149 19.82 6.38 -1.47
C ILE A 149 18.94 6.34 -2.71
N PHE A 150 18.50 7.53 -3.19
CA PHE A 150 17.68 7.68 -4.37
C PHE A 150 17.97 9.02 -5.04
N ARG A 151 18.59 8.99 -6.20
CA ARG A 151 19.00 10.21 -6.96
C ARG A 151 18.70 10.09 -8.43
N VAL A 152 18.56 11.25 -9.08
CA VAL A 152 18.66 11.37 -10.55
C VAL A 152 20.01 10.84 -11.01
N GLY A 153 20.02 10.11 -12.13
CA GLY A 153 21.24 9.51 -12.70
C GLY A 153 21.54 8.10 -12.20
N MET A 154 20.85 7.61 -11.16
CA MET A 154 20.92 6.19 -10.79
C MET A 154 20.26 5.32 -11.87
N LYS A 155 20.71 4.08 -12.01
CA LYS A 155 20.05 3.06 -12.83
C LYS A 155 18.66 2.81 -12.27
N ALA A 156 17.62 3.07 -13.04
CA ALA A 156 16.24 2.96 -12.59
C ALA A 156 15.36 2.29 -13.64
N ARG A 157 14.23 1.73 -13.19
CA ARG A 157 13.16 1.23 -14.08
C ARG A 157 11.82 1.64 -13.52
N SER A 158 10.98 2.19 -14.38
CA SER A 158 9.58 2.54 -14.11
C SER A 158 8.70 1.68 -15.00
N ILE A 159 8.03 0.67 -14.43
CA ILE A 159 7.30 -0.36 -15.16
C ILE A 159 5.82 -0.28 -14.78
N PRO A 160 4.93 0.07 -15.72
CA PRO A 160 3.49 0.03 -15.50
C PRO A 160 2.95 -1.39 -15.62
N ASP A 161 1.82 -1.65 -14.99
CA ASP A 161 0.97 -2.79 -15.30
C ASP A 161 0.39 -2.64 -16.73
N ALA A 162 0.72 -3.58 -17.60
CA ALA A 162 0.27 -3.57 -18.99
C ALA A 162 -1.21 -3.90 -19.14
N THR A 163 -1.82 -4.61 -18.19
CA THR A 163 -3.19 -5.12 -18.28
C THR A 163 -4.22 -4.08 -17.89
N HIS A 164 -4.04 -3.48 -16.71
CA HIS A 164 -5.04 -2.57 -16.11
C HIS A 164 -4.52 -1.14 -15.98
N GLY A 165 -3.21 -0.94 -15.98
CA GLY A 165 -2.56 0.34 -15.69
C GLY A 165 -2.63 0.76 -14.20
N LEU A 166 -3.18 -0.11 -13.34
CA LEU A 166 -3.46 0.21 -11.93
C LEU A 166 -2.29 -0.08 -10.99
N HIS A 167 -1.44 -1.05 -11.35
CA HIS A 167 -0.24 -1.42 -10.63
C HIS A 167 0.98 -0.80 -11.29
N SER A 168 2.08 -0.77 -10.57
CA SER A 168 3.37 -0.35 -11.15
C SER A 168 4.54 -0.82 -10.31
N ILE A 169 5.74 -0.69 -10.85
CA ILE A 169 6.99 -0.97 -10.17
C ILE A 169 7.96 0.18 -10.47
N ILE A 170 8.63 0.63 -9.42
CA ILE A 170 9.80 1.50 -9.52
C ILE A 170 10.96 0.75 -8.88
N THR A 171 12.05 0.58 -9.60
CA THR A 171 13.28 0.04 -9.06
C THR A 171 14.42 1.03 -9.27
N VAL A 172 15.33 1.08 -8.30
CA VAL A 172 16.56 1.85 -8.38
C VAL A 172 17.72 1.01 -7.88
N THR A 173 18.82 1.11 -8.59
CA THR A 173 20.09 0.49 -8.22
C THR A 173 21.07 1.58 -7.82
N LYS A 174 21.60 1.52 -6.61
CA LYS A 174 22.67 2.41 -6.16
C LYS A 174 23.92 2.13 -6.97
N THR A 175 24.40 3.13 -7.69
CA THR A 175 25.67 3.09 -8.41
C THR A 175 26.77 3.73 -7.56
N GLY A 176 28.02 3.39 -7.84
CA GLY A 176 29.19 4.04 -7.21
C GLY A 176 29.46 5.44 -7.77
N GLU A 177 28.70 5.89 -8.76
CA GLU A 177 28.87 7.18 -9.40
C GLU A 177 28.31 8.31 -8.53
N ASP A 178 29.03 9.43 -8.47
CA ASP A 178 28.53 10.65 -7.85
C ASP A 178 27.61 11.39 -8.81
N THR A 179 26.33 11.34 -8.55
CA THR A 179 25.28 12.03 -9.33
C THR A 179 24.94 13.41 -8.76
N SER A 180 25.67 13.90 -7.76
CA SER A 180 25.40 15.18 -7.06
C SER A 180 25.53 16.41 -7.98
N ALA A 181 26.38 16.33 -8.99
CA ALA A 181 26.60 17.42 -9.94
C ALA A 181 25.32 17.90 -10.64
N ALA A 182 24.39 16.98 -10.94
CA ALA A 182 23.12 17.33 -11.59
C ALA A 182 22.25 18.22 -10.67
N TYR A 183 22.24 17.98 -9.37
CA TYR A 183 21.50 18.78 -8.40
C TYR A 183 22.07 20.20 -8.28
N LYS A 184 23.40 20.31 -8.23
CA LYS A 184 24.10 21.62 -8.19
C LYS A 184 23.85 22.44 -9.45
N GLN A 185 23.92 21.79 -10.62
CA GLN A 185 23.72 22.42 -11.91
C GLN A 185 22.29 22.97 -12.10
N GLN A 186 21.29 22.25 -11.59
CA GLN A 186 19.88 22.63 -11.64
C GLN A 186 19.43 23.47 -10.44
N ASN A 187 20.34 23.79 -9.51
CA ASN A 187 20.05 24.52 -8.27
C ASN A 187 18.90 23.86 -7.45
N ILE A 188 18.90 22.51 -7.40
CA ILE A 188 17.90 21.73 -6.68
C ILE A 188 18.23 21.76 -5.19
N ARG A 189 17.22 22.07 -4.36
CA ARG A 189 17.40 22.29 -2.91
C ARG A 189 17.33 21.01 -2.08
N SER A 190 16.97 19.88 -2.66
CA SER A 190 16.79 18.61 -1.96
C SER A 190 18.09 17.84 -1.69
N MET A 191 19.22 18.51 -1.69
CA MET A 191 20.51 17.91 -1.37
C MET A 191 21.35 18.90 -0.53
N ASP A 192 21.95 18.39 0.55
CA ASP A 192 22.81 19.16 1.44
C ASP A 192 24.13 18.40 1.68
N ASP A 193 25.19 18.85 1.02
CA ASP A 193 26.53 18.26 1.17
C ASP A 193 27.15 18.45 2.56
N GLY A 194 26.63 19.40 3.34
CA GLY A 194 27.10 19.67 4.71
C GLY A 194 26.40 18.83 5.77
N PHE A 195 25.36 18.09 5.38
CA PHE A 195 24.61 17.25 6.31
C PHE A 195 25.35 15.93 6.56
N VAL A 196 25.81 15.70 7.75
CA VAL A 196 26.56 14.52 8.18
C VAL A 196 25.81 13.83 9.31
N LEU A 197 25.72 12.49 9.25
CA LEU A 197 25.14 11.69 10.33
C LEU A 197 26.18 11.42 11.40
N GLU A 198 25.77 11.52 12.66
CA GLU A 198 26.56 11.12 13.80
C GLU A 198 26.74 9.58 13.84
N ASP A 199 25.68 8.83 13.47
CA ASP A 199 25.71 7.38 13.24
C ASP A 199 25.21 7.09 11.82
N ASP A 200 26.12 6.72 10.92
CA ASP A 200 25.83 6.40 9.52
C ASP A 200 25.42 4.96 9.29
N SER A 201 25.36 4.12 10.32
CA SER A 201 25.01 2.70 10.21
C SER A 201 23.61 2.44 9.60
N ILE A 202 22.71 3.44 9.67
CA ILE A 202 21.41 3.38 8.97
C ILE A 202 21.57 3.32 7.44
N LEU A 203 22.70 3.77 6.89
CA LEU A 203 23.00 3.74 5.44
C LEU A 203 23.59 2.40 5.00
N GLY A 204 23.83 1.47 5.93
CA GLY A 204 24.36 0.15 5.64
C GLY A 204 23.58 -0.58 4.54
N LEU A 205 24.28 -1.39 3.77
CA LEU A 205 23.70 -2.21 2.72
C LEU A 205 24.39 -3.57 2.71
N ILE A 206 23.63 -4.61 3.02
CA ILE A 206 24.05 -6.01 2.93
C ILE A 206 23.41 -6.58 1.68
N SER A 207 24.21 -7.19 0.78
CA SER A 207 23.70 -7.85 -0.41
C SER A 207 22.76 -9.00 -0.04
N GLU A 208 21.56 -8.99 -0.57
CA GLU A 208 20.50 -9.93 -0.19
C GLU A 208 19.86 -10.63 -1.38
N TYR A 209 19.94 -10.03 -2.54
CA TYR A 209 19.36 -10.53 -3.79
C TYR A 209 20.46 -10.69 -4.84
N GLU A 210 20.20 -11.55 -5.84
CA GLU A 210 21.15 -11.78 -6.92
C GLU A 210 21.38 -10.55 -7.81
N GLU A 211 20.33 -9.72 -7.96
CA GLU A 211 20.42 -8.47 -8.71
C GLU A 211 20.72 -7.26 -7.80
N ASP A 212 21.31 -6.22 -8.38
CA ASP A 212 21.79 -5.02 -7.67
C ASP A 212 20.69 -4.02 -7.24
N THR A 213 19.41 -4.38 -7.34
CA THR A 213 18.32 -3.48 -6.98
C THR A 213 18.36 -3.15 -5.48
N THR A 214 18.58 -1.90 -5.15
CA THR A 214 18.64 -1.42 -3.77
C THR A 214 17.31 -0.84 -3.28
N ASN A 215 16.47 -0.37 -4.20
CA ASN A 215 15.15 0.17 -3.88
C ASN A 215 14.12 -0.44 -4.83
N HIS A 216 13.02 -0.90 -4.24
CA HIS A 216 11.87 -1.45 -4.95
C HIS A 216 10.60 -0.88 -4.33
N ILE A 217 9.75 -0.27 -5.15
CA ILE A 217 8.46 0.30 -4.73
C ILE A 217 7.41 -0.23 -5.69
N GLN A 218 6.47 -1.02 -5.17
CA GLN A 218 5.43 -1.70 -5.95
C GLN A 218 4.04 -1.41 -5.39
N PRO A 219 3.38 -0.33 -5.80
CA PRO A 219 1.97 -0.11 -5.50
C PRO A 219 1.08 -1.11 -6.24
N ILE A 220 0.31 -1.86 -5.46
CA ILE A 220 -0.71 -2.81 -5.90
C ILE A 220 -2.07 -2.23 -5.55
N PHE A 221 -2.83 -1.80 -6.56
CA PHE A 221 -4.15 -1.20 -6.37
C PHE A 221 -5.10 -2.16 -5.64
N PRO A 222 -5.99 -1.65 -4.75
CA PRO A 222 -6.14 -0.25 -4.40
C PRO A 222 -5.41 0.17 -3.10
N GLN A 223 -4.80 -0.75 -2.33
CA GLN A 223 -4.50 -0.49 -0.92
C GLN A 223 -3.12 -0.97 -0.46
N LEU A 224 -2.35 -1.59 -1.32
CA LEU A 224 -1.10 -2.23 -0.91
C LEU A 224 0.09 -1.60 -1.64
N VAL A 225 1.17 -1.33 -0.91
CA VAL A 225 2.48 -1.04 -1.48
C VAL A 225 3.49 -2.00 -0.88
N VAL A 226 4.10 -2.84 -1.70
CA VAL A 226 5.26 -3.65 -1.30
C VAL A 226 6.52 -2.83 -1.58
N GLN A 227 7.38 -2.72 -0.59
CA GLN A 227 8.57 -1.87 -0.70
C GLN A 227 9.79 -2.51 -0.06
N GLN A 228 10.92 -2.30 -0.71
CA GLN A 228 12.26 -2.44 -0.15
C GLN A 228 12.99 -1.10 -0.31
N ILE A 229 13.67 -0.65 0.73
CA ILE A 229 14.70 0.40 0.65
C ILE A 229 15.91 -0.10 1.40
N HIS A 230 17.03 -0.25 0.71
CA HIS A 230 18.20 -0.99 1.21
C HIS A 230 17.76 -2.38 1.73
N ASN A 231 17.96 -2.66 3.02
CA ASN A 231 17.56 -3.94 3.62
C ASN A 231 16.21 -3.89 4.35
N THR A 232 15.57 -2.71 4.50
CA THR A 232 14.24 -2.70 5.13
C THR A 232 13.17 -3.20 4.17
N LEU A 233 12.31 -4.09 4.66
CA LEU A 233 11.19 -4.68 3.93
C LEU A 233 9.90 -4.25 4.59
N VAL A 234 8.98 -3.71 3.81
CA VAL A 234 7.72 -3.19 4.32
C VAL A 234 6.56 -3.42 3.36
N ALA A 235 5.41 -3.81 3.91
CA ALA A 235 4.13 -3.78 3.23
C ALA A 235 3.31 -2.62 3.82
N ARG A 236 3.00 -1.61 3.00
CA ARG A 236 2.18 -0.48 3.43
C ARG A 236 0.73 -0.78 3.09
N GLN A 237 -0.15 -0.70 4.07
CA GLN A 237 -1.59 -0.82 3.88
C GLN A 237 -2.23 0.56 3.96
N LEU A 238 -2.92 0.94 2.90
CA LEU A 238 -3.62 2.21 2.78
C LEU A 238 -5.10 2.02 3.13
N LEU A 239 -5.59 2.69 4.16
CA LEU A 239 -6.96 2.59 4.65
C LEU A 239 -7.70 3.94 4.52
N PRO A 240 -8.53 4.12 3.48
CA PRO A 240 -9.36 5.31 3.37
C PRO A 240 -10.27 5.49 4.58
N LYS A 241 -10.35 6.70 5.12
CA LYS A 241 -11.23 7.10 6.23
C LYS A 241 -12.30 8.11 5.78
N GLY A 242 -12.38 8.35 4.49
CA GLY A 242 -13.28 9.30 3.87
C GLY A 242 -12.59 10.02 2.71
N PRO A 243 -13.24 11.01 2.10
CA PRO A 243 -12.67 11.71 0.96
C PRO A 243 -11.45 12.57 1.30
N ASN A 244 -11.29 12.96 2.57
CA ASN A 244 -10.30 13.92 3.02
C ASN A 244 -9.29 13.34 4.01
N SER A 245 -9.28 12.03 4.22
CA SER A 245 -8.33 11.41 5.14
C SER A 245 -8.13 9.93 4.86
N PHE A 246 -6.95 9.44 5.18
CA PHE A 246 -6.60 8.04 5.19
C PHE A 246 -5.65 7.71 6.33
N GLU A 247 -5.53 6.44 6.63
CA GLU A 247 -4.53 5.87 7.53
C GLU A 247 -3.60 4.97 6.73
N LEU A 248 -2.31 5.11 6.97
CA LEU A 248 -1.26 4.28 6.39
C LEU A 248 -0.65 3.41 7.49
N ILE A 249 -0.63 2.11 7.28
CA ILE A 249 -0.02 1.16 8.20
C ILE A 249 1.20 0.57 7.52
N PHE A 250 2.36 0.70 8.15
CA PHE A 250 3.62 0.13 7.71
C PHE A 250 3.84 -1.18 8.46
N HIS A 251 3.76 -2.31 7.77
CA HIS A 251 4.03 -3.64 8.30
C HIS A 251 5.46 -4.02 7.95
N PHE A 252 6.37 -3.93 8.91
CA PHE A 252 7.76 -4.29 8.74
C PHE A 252 7.96 -5.79 8.94
N PHE A 253 8.80 -6.38 8.12
CA PHE A 253 9.15 -7.79 8.21
C PHE A 253 10.61 -8.03 7.81
N GLY A 254 11.13 -9.18 8.17
CA GLY A 254 12.39 -9.75 7.73
C GLY A 254 12.16 -11.20 7.35
N TYR A 255 13.22 -11.97 7.21
CA TYR A 255 13.15 -13.39 6.98
C TYR A 255 13.49 -14.16 8.25
N THR A 256 12.92 -15.36 8.38
CA THR A 256 13.16 -16.22 9.57
C THR A 256 14.61 -16.68 9.69
N ASP A 257 15.37 -16.60 8.61
CA ASP A 257 16.80 -16.93 8.54
C ASP A 257 17.72 -15.69 8.53
N ASP A 258 17.19 -14.51 8.82
CA ASP A 258 18.02 -13.30 8.99
C ASP A 258 19.01 -13.48 10.12
N THR A 259 20.27 -13.08 9.86
CA THR A 259 21.28 -12.99 10.93
C THR A 259 20.90 -11.89 11.93
N PRO A 260 21.43 -11.91 13.16
CA PRO A 260 21.21 -10.83 14.13
C PRO A 260 21.54 -9.45 13.56
N GLU A 261 22.63 -9.32 12.80
CA GLU A 261 23.07 -8.08 12.16
C GLU A 261 22.09 -7.61 11.10
N MET A 262 21.59 -8.51 10.25
CA MET A 262 20.59 -8.20 9.23
C MET A 262 19.30 -7.74 9.90
N ARG A 263 18.86 -8.45 10.93
CA ARG A 263 17.65 -8.09 11.68
C ARG A 263 17.75 -6.72 12.35
N GLU A 264 18.90 -6.42 12.96
CA GLU A 264 19.16 -5.10 13.55
C GLU A 264 19.15 -4.00 12.48
N LEU A 265 19.80 -4.24 11.34
CA LEU A 265 19.81 -3.30 10.22
C LEU A 265 18.40 -3.03 9.68
N ARG A 266 17.57 -4.08 9.50
CA ARG A 266 16.16 -3.90 9.10
C ARG A 266 15.37 -3.04 10.06
N LEU A 267 15.53 -3.25 11.37
CA LEU A 267 14.86 -2.47 12.40
C LEU A 267 15.35 -1.02 12.41
N LYS A 268 16.65 -0.79 12.25
CA LYS A 268 17.22 0.55 12.16
C LYS A 268 16.71 1.30 10.92
N GLN A 269 16.73 0.63 9.77
CA GLN A 269 16.25 1.18 8.49
C GLN A 269 14.73 1.32 8.39
N ALA A 270 13.95 0.70 9.28
CA ALA A 270 12.52 0.99 9.38
C ALA A 270 12.26 2.48 9.66
N ASN A 271 13.22 3.19 10.27
CA ASN A 271 13.17 4.64 10.46
C ASN A 271 13.38 5.44 9.16
N LEU A 272 13.89 4.86 8.08
CA LEU A 272 13.96 5.53 6.78
C LEU A 272 12.59 5.68 6.14
N VAL A 273 11.72 4.68 6.29
CA VAL A 273 10.45 4.59 5.55
C VAL A 273 9.21 4.72 6.43
N GLY A 274 9.34 4.62 7.74
CA GLY A 274 8.23 4.74 8.67
C GLY A 274 7.76 6.19 8.86
N PRO A 275 6.63 6.39 9.57
CA PRO A 275 6.06 7.73 9.77
C PRO A 275 6.96 8.68 10.58
N ALA A 276 7.86 8.14 11.38
CA ALA A 276 8.89 8.93 12.07
C ALA A 276 10.16 9.10 11.24
N GLY A 277 10.21 8.50 10.05
CA GLY A 277 11.35 8.58 9.15
C GLY A 277 11.31 9.83 8.26
N TYR A 278 12.44 10.09 7.66
CA TYR A 278 12.66 11.28 6.84
C TYR A 278 11.94 11.26 5.48
N ILE A 279 11.23 10.19 5.12
CA ILE A 279 10.61 10.02 3.80
C ILE A 279 9.11 10.17 3.88
N SER A 280 8.44 9.38 4.70
CA SER A 280 6.98 9.33 4.71
C SER A 280 6.33 10.59 5.29
N MET A 281 7.04 11.35 6.12
CA MET A 281 6.56 12.65 6.62
C MET A 281 6.49 13.67 5.49
N GLU A 282 7.51 13.72 4.62
CA GLU A 282 7.56 14.64 3.47
C GLU A 282 6.45 14.30 2.46
N ASP A 283 6.23 13.02 2.16
CA ASP A 283 5.12 12.54 1.30
C ASP A 283 3.75 12.98 1.84
N THR A 284 3.55 12.83 3.15
CA THR A 284 2.29 13.19 3.79
C THR A 284 2.07 14.69 3.76
N GLU A 285 3.09 15.49 4.06
CA GLU A 285 3.00 16.95 3.95
C GLU A 285 2.69 17.39 2.52
N ALA A 286 3.39 16.85 1.53
CA ALA A 286 3.15 17.15 0.12
C ALA A 286 1.72 16.84 -0.30
N THR A 287 1.20 15.65 0.03
CA THR A 287 -0.17 15.25 -0.31
C THR A 287 -1.22 16.06 0.43
N GLU A 288 -0.98 16.49 1.69
CA GLU A 288 -1.87 17.39 2.42
C GLU A 288 -1.89 18.81 1.83
N LEU A 289 -0.74 19.30 1.32
CA LEU A 289 -0.67 20.58 0.62
C LEU A 289 -1.44 20.54 -0.70
N VAL A 290 -1.29 19.45 -1.48
CA VAL A 290 -2.07 19.23 -2.71
C VAL A 290 -3.56 19.17 -2.41
N GLN A 291 -3.98 18.43 -1.38
CA GLN A 291 -5.39 18.36 -0.96
C GLN A 291 -5.95 19.75 -0.65
N ARG A 292 -5.21 20.56 0.08
CA ARG A 292 -5.63 21.93 0.42
C ARG A 292 -5.74 22.82 -0.81
N GLY A 293 -4.84 22.67 -1.77
CA GLY A 293 -4.86 23.42 -3.04
C GLY A 293 -6.06 23.02 -3.90
N THR A 294 -6.23 21.74 -4.17
CA THR A 294 -7.28 21.21 -5.06
C THR A 294 -8.70 21.46 -4.52
N VAL A 295 -8.91 21.44 -3.21
CA VAL A 295 -10.22 21.77 -2.62
C VAL A 295 -10.56 23.25 -2.79
N ARG A 296 -9.57 24.14 -2.80
CA ARG A 296 -9.78 25.60 -2.95
C ARG A 296 -9.97 26.03 -4.40
N ASP A 297 -9.47 25.24 -5.33
CA ASP A 297 -9.48 25.51 -6.77
C ASP A 297 -9.85 24.22 -7.52
N ALA A 298 -11.09 23.80 -7.35
CA ALA A 298 -11.60 22.54 -7.90
C ALA A 298 -11.70 22.51 -9.42
N ASP A 299 -11.75 23.68 -10.05
CA ASP A 299 -11.83 23.84 -11.51
C ASP A 299 -10.44 23.92 -12.18
N ALA A 300 -9.37 24.00 -11.40
CA ALA A 300 -8.02 24.00 -11.93
C ALA A 300 -7.62 22.62 -12.48
N THR A 301 -6.84 22.63 -13.56
CA THR A 301 -6.27 21.43 -14.16
C THR A 301 -4.84 21.22 -13.68
N SER A 302 -4.49 19.96 -13.42
CA SER A 302 -3.11 19.55 -13.09
C SER A 302 -2.33 19.23 -14.36
N VAL A 303 -1.03 19.53 -14.33
CA VAL A 303 -0.08 19.20 -15.40
C VAL A 303 0.74 17.98 -14.98
N ILE A 304 0.61 16.87 -15.71
CA ILE A 304 1.34 15.61 -15.50
C ILE A 304 1.97 15.23 -16.85
N GLU A 305 3.06 15.92 -17.23
CA GLU A 305 3.59 15.92 -18.60
C GLU A 305 5.02 15.38 -18.72
N MET A 306 5.72 15.14 -17.60
CA MET A 306 7.11 14.70 -17.64
C MET A 306 7.23 13.37 -18.41
N SER A 307 8.10 13.34 -19.43
CA SER A 307 8.27 12.24 -20.38
C SER A 307 7.01 11.86 -21.19
N ARG A 308 6.08 12.79 -21.41
CA ARG A 308 4.93 12.57 -22.31
C ARG A 308 5.41 12.28 -23.73
N GLY A 309 4.80 11.30 -24.39
CA GLY A 309 5.17 10.86 -25.74
C GLY A 309 6.28 9.82 -25.81
N ASN A 310 6.91 9.48 -24.69
CA ASN A 310 7.84 8.36 -24.58
C ASN A 310 7.10 7.05 -24.25
N PRO A 311 7.75 5.89 -24.38
CA PRO A 311 7.19 4.61 -23.96
C PRO A 311 6.67 4.64 -22.50
N ASP A 312 5.65 3.85 -22.19
CA ASP A 312 5.10 3.76 -20.82
C ASP A 312 6.14 3.26 -19.83
N GLN A 313 6.95 2.25 -20.22
CA GLN A 313 8.11 1.81 -19.44
C GLN A 313 9.29 2.75 -19.70
N GLN A 314 9.93 3.18 -18.62
CA GLN A 314 11.06 4.10 -18.66
C GLN A 314 12.24 3.54 -17.83
N ASP A 315 13.45 3.78 -18.29
CA ASP A 315 14.69 3.45 -17.56
C ASP A 315 15.27 4.71 -16.87
N THR A 316 14.40 5.51 -16.30
CA THR A 316 14.73 6.75 -15.59
C THR A 316 13.75 7.00 -14.44
N VAL A 317 14.19 7.82 -13.47
CA VAL A 317 13.32 8.37 -12.43
C VAL A 317 12.65 9.69 -12.86
N ILE A 318 13.12 10.33 -13.95
CA ILE A 318 12.56 11.60 -14.43
C ILE A 318 11.38 11.31 -15.37
N THR A 319 10.28 10.85 -14.80
CA THR A 319 9.06 10.50 -15.56
C THR A 319 7.83 10.53 -14.67
N GLU A 320 6.69 10.86 -15.26
CA GLU A 320 5.34 10.73 -14.68
C GLU A 320 4.47 9.71 -15.45
N SER A 321 5.11 8.83 -16.24
CA SER A 321 4.39 7.87 -17.07
C SER A 321 3.48 6.94 -16.27
N LEU A 322 3.93 6.49 -15.09
CA LEU A 322 3.16 5.60 -14.22
C LEU A 322 1.91 6.29 -13.63
N ILE A 323 1.99 7.59 -13.35
CA ILE A 323 0.86 8.40 -12.88
C ILE A 323 -0.19 8.50 -13.99
N ARG A 324 0.21 8.88 -15.19
CA ARG A 324 -0.71 8.97 -16.34
C ARG A 324 -1.39 7.63 -16.63
N LYS A 325 -0.62 6.54 -16.60
CA LYS A 325 -1.16 5.19 -16.79
C LYS A 325 -2.18 4.82 -15.73
N PHE A 326 -1.88 5.14 -14.48
CA PHE A 326 -2.80 4.91 -13.36
C PHE A 326 -4.14 5.63 -13.54
N TRP A 327 -4.11 6.91 -13.90
CA TRP A 327 -5.35 7.68 -14.07
C TRP A 327 -6.18 7.19 -15.24
N VAL A 328 -5.57 6.76 -16.35
CA VAL A 328 -6.29 6.10 -17.46
C VAL A 328 -6.95 4.81 -16.98
N GLY A 329 -6.22 3.95 -16.27
CA GLY A 329 -6.76 2.72 -15.70
C GLY A 329 -7.88 2.97 -14.68
N TYR A 330 -7.71 3.97 -13.82
CA TYR A 330 -8.69 4.35 -12.81
C TYR A 330 -9.99 4.90 -13.43
N GLN A 331 -9.88 5.78 -14.42
CA GLN A 331 -11.06 6.29 -15.16
C GLN A 331 -11.85 5.16 -15.82
N LYS A 332 -11.14 4.26 -16.49
CA LYS A 332 -11.77 3.07 -17.11
C LYS A 332 -12.48 2.20 -16.06
N LEU A 333 -11.85 1.98 -14.89
CA LEU A 333 -12.45 1.20 -13.80
C LEU A 333 -13.71 1.85 -13.23
N MET A 334 -13.72 3.19 -13.15
CA MET A 334 -14.83 3.97 -12.62
C MET A 334 -15.93 4.25 -13.66
N GLY A 335 -15.72 3.91 -14.94
CA GLY A 335 -16.69 4.10 -16.01
C GLY A 335 -16.77 5.52 -16.58
N TYR A 336 -15.67 6.28 -16.52
CA TYR A 336 -15.58 7.64 -17.09
C TYR A 336 -14.99 7.62 -18.49
#